data_45aa85d4b213dd99109215ce34d04daa
#
_entry.id   45aa85d4b213dd99109215ce34d04daa
#
_cell.length_a   1.000
_cell.length_b   1.000
_cell.length_c   1.000
_cell.angle_alpha   90.00
_cell.angle_beta   90.00
_cell.angle_gamma   90.00
#
_symmetry.space_group_name_H-M   'P 1'
#
loop_
_entity.id
_entity.type
_entity.pdbx_description
1 polymer ?
#
loop_
_entity_poly.entity_id
_entity_poly.type
_entity_poly.pdbx_seq_one_letter_code
_entity_poly.pdbx_strand_id
1 'polypeptide(L)' 'MDNVTILRVVAGVLFVIVMVLLIQRRRTRVK' A
#
# COMPACT_ATOMS: atom_id res chain seq x y z
N MET A 1 15.51 -5.79 16.58
CA MET A 1 14.27 -5.57 15.86
C MET A 1 13.17 -6.44 16.41
N ASP A 2 12.10 -5.84 16.77
CA ASP A 2 10.99 -6.56 17.36
C ASP A 2 10.03 -7.04 16.30
N ASN A 3 9.32 -8.10 16.61
CA ASN A 3 8.34 -8.62 15.70
C ASN A 3 7.29 -7.55 15.36
N VAL A 4 6.96 -6.75 16.35
CA VAL A 4 5.96 -5.71 16.15
C VAL A 4 6.43 -4.70 15.12
N THR A 5 7.71 -4.34 15.18
CA THR A 5 8.27 -3.38 14.25
C THR A 5 8.21 -3.92 12.83
N ILE A 6 8.58 -5.17 12.66
CA ILE A 6 8.57 -5.79 11.34
C ILE A 6 7.15 -5.85 10.80
N LEU A 7 6.22 -6.23 11.65
CA LEU A 7 4.81 -6.31 11.26
C LEU A 7 4.32 -4.96 10.78
N ARG A 8 4.72 -3.93 11.50
CA ARG A 8 4.27 -2.59 11.16
C ARG A 8 4.82 -2.14 9.82
N VAL A 9 6.09 -2.40 9.60
CA VAL A 9 6.72 -1.99 8.34
C VAL A 9 6.05 -2.70 7.18
N VAL A 10 5.85 -4.00 7.32
CA VAL A 10 5.21 -4.77 6.26
C VAL A 10 3.80 -4.26 5.98
N ALA A 11 3.06 -4.02 7.03
CA ALA A 11 1.69 -3.52 6.88
C ALA A 11 1.68 -2.17 6.19
N GLY A 12 2.60 -1.31 6.57
CA GLY A 12 2.67 0.02 5.97
C GLY A 12 2.99 -0.04 4.49
N VAL A 13 3.95 -0.89 4.13
CA VAL A 13 4.33 -1.03 2.73
C VAL A 13 3.16 -1.56 1.92
N LEU A 14 2.51 -2.58 2.43
CA LEU A 14 1.36 -3.16 1.73
C LEU A 14 0.26 -2.12 1.56
N PHE A 15 0.02 -1.37 2.61
CA PHE A 15 -1.02 -0.35 2.57
C PHE A 15 -0.75 0.69 1.48
N VAL A 16 0.50 1.14 1.41
CA VAL A 16 0.89 2.13 0.42
C VAL A 16 0.71 1.57 -0.98
N ILE A 17 1.13 0.33 -1.19
CA ILE A 17 1.01 -0.30 -2.49
C ILE A 17 -0.46 -0.37 -2.91
N VAL A 18 -1.32 -0.81 -2.00
CA VAL A 18 -2.74 -0.93 -2.30
C VAL A 18 -3.33 0.44 -2.64
N MET A 19 -2.95 1.45 -1.87
CA MET A 19 -3.45 2.80 -2.13
C MET A 19 -3.05 3.29 -3.51
N VAL A 20 -1.80 3.10 -3.84
CA VAL A 20 -1.30 3.53 -5.14
C VAL A 20 -2.04 2.79 -6.25
N LEU A 21 -2.22 1.49 -6.09
CA LEU A 21 -2.93 0.71 -7.08
C LEU A 21 -4.35 1.21 -7.27
N LEU A 22 -5.01 1.50 -6.18
CA LEU A 22 -6.39 2.00 -6.26
C LEU A 22 -6.46 3.32 -7.00
N ILE A 23 -5.54 4.20 -6.70
CA ILE A 23 -5.51 5.50 -7.34
C ILE A 23 -5.24 5.36 -8.83
N GLN A 24 -4.30 4.51 -9.18
CA GLN A 24 -3.97 4.30 -10.58
C GLN A 24 -5.14 3.70 -11.34
N ARG A 25 -5.83 2.78 -10.71
CA ARG A 25 -6.98 2.16 -11.37
C ARG A 25 -8.03 3.20 -11.71
N ARG A 26 -8.23 4.12 -10.80
CA ARG A 26 -9.22 5.16 -11.03
C ARG A 26 -8.82 6.04 -12.21
N ARG A 27 -7.54 6.37 -12.26
CA ARG A 27 -7.06 7.21 -13.34
C ARG A 27 -7.19 6.53 -14.67
N THR A 28 -6.90 5.27 -14.71
CA THR A 28 -6.95 4.52 -15.94
C THR A 28 -8.36 4.52 -16.52
N ARG A 29 -9.35 4.55 -15.65
CA ARG A 29 -10.71 4.51 -16.13
C ARG A 29 -11.18 5.83 -16.71
N VAL A 30 -10.61 6.88 -16.24
CA VAL A 30 -11.05 8.21 -16.65
C VAL A 30 -11.00 8.41 -18.15
N LYS A 31 -10.15 7.67 -18.79
CA LYS A 31 -10.06 7.84 -20.21
C LYS A 31 -11.38 7.92 -20.89
#